data_3831d7ada1f6f94c4142d0ec4709ef5c
#
_entry.id   3831d7ada1f6f94c4142d0ec4709ef5c
#
_cell.length_a   1.000
_cell.length_b   1.000
_cell.length_c   1.000
_cell.angle_alpha   90.00
_cell.angle_beta   90.00
_cell.angle_gamma   90.00
#
_symmetry.space_group_name_H-M   'P 1'
#
loop_
_entity.id
_entity.type
_entity.pdbx_description
1 polymer ?
#
loop_
_entity_poly.entity_id
_entity_poly.type
_entity_poly.pdbx_seq_one_letter_code
_entity_poly.pdbx_strand_id
1 'polypeptide(L)'
;FKDFYEEVRDHVSDPHPKKLLRENCYEELLASGALHERFFGTRSVTYKTKKDEIAKAGKYIRLIGDMKVPASLQGFVLTKLLKEAMSEVFVYEDCTFFFCAKPKTSALTYAFESLVSPPTVSFFVFFSDDSCYSRRNKDGSVSRYNVDISTCDASHTKSLFEALASIVPSDCKLAMEELIGQCALPITVTSPANPRHKVKLRPKYPRLYSGSTLTTAINNLASMLIGL
;
A
#
# COMPACT_ATOMS: atom_id res chain seq x y z
N PHE A 1 -7.16 -2.12 -19.05
CA PHE A 1 -6.17 -1.39 -18.25
C PHE A 1 -6.12 0.10 -18.63
N LYS A 2 -6.19 0.42 -19.95
CA LYS A 2 -6.26 1.80 -20.44
C LYS A 2 -7.49 2.52 -19.92
N ASP A 3 -8.65 1.92 -20.03
CA ASP A 3 -9.93 2.50 -19.58
C ASP A 3 -9.90 2.77 -18.07
N PHE A 4 -9.27 1.88 -17.31
CA PHE A 4 -9.07 2.04 -15.88
C PHE A 4 -8.12 3.22 -15.54
N TYR A 5 -7.08 3.44 -16.35
CA TYR A 5 -6.23 4.62 -16.21
C TYR A 5 -7.00 5.91 -16.45
N GLU A 6 -7.85 5.93 -17.47
CA GLU A 6 -8.69 7.09 -17.80
C GLU A 6 -9.68 7.39 -16.68
N GLU A 7 -10.33 6.37 -16.14
CA GLU A 7 -11.22 6.51 -15.00
C GLU A 7 -10.50 7.07 -13.77
N VAL A 8 -9.30 6.56 -13.44
CA VAL A 8 -8.52 7.06 -12.30
C VAL A 8 -8.07 8.49 -12.51
N ARG A 9 -7.67 8.86 -13.73
CA ARG A 9 -7.33 10.24 -14.08
C ARG A 9 -8.50 11.18 -13.80
N ASP A 10 -9.69 10.82 -14.24
CA ASP A 10 -10.88 11.66 -14.13
C ASP A 10 -11.38 11.82 -12.69
N HIS A 11 -11.11 10.82 -11.84
CA HIS A 11 -11.43 10.88 -10.42
C HIS A 11 -10.43 11.69 -9.57
N VAL A 12 -9.28 12.06 -10.11
CA VAL A 12 -8.32 12.94 -9.45
C VAL A 12 -8.72 14.40 -9.67
N SER A 13 -9.82 14.82 -9.10
CA SER A 13 -10.45 16.13 -9.33
C SER A 13 -9.89 17.29 -8.51
N ASP A 14 -8.66 17.24 -8.02
CA ASP A 14 -8.06 18.31 -7.22
C ASP A 14 -7.17 19.25 -8.06
N PRO A 15 -7.39 20.57 -8.05
CA PRO A 15 -6.64 21.56 -8.85
C PRO A 15 -5.19 21.80 -8.37
N HIS A 16 -4.63 20.93 -7.55
CA HIS A 16 -3.26 21.05 -7.05
C HIS A 16 -2.21 20.90 -8.16
N PRO A 17 -1.09 21.69 -8.16
CA PRO A 17 -0.02 21.60 -9.17
C PRO A 17 0.55 20.20 -9.42
N LYS A 18 0.48 19.33 -8.42
CA LYS A 18 0.83 17.90 -8.56
C LYS A 18 -0.12 17.13 -9.49
N LYS A 19 -1.33 17.63 -9.71
CA LYS A 19 -2.30 17.04 -10.65
C LYS A 19 -1.86 17.24 -12.10
N LEU A 20 -1.51 18.45 -12.46
CA LEU A 20 -0.99 18.77 -13.81
C LEU A 20 0.26 17.94 -14.15
N LEU A 21 1.17 17.76 -13.17
CA LEU A 21 2.31 16.88 -13.36
C LEU A 21 1.93 15.41 -13.55
N ARG A 22 0.88 14.94 -12.89
CA ARG A 22 0.37 13.57 -13.09
C ARG A 22 -0.31 13.38 -14.43
N GLU A 23 -1.07 14.37 -14.88
CA GLU A 23 -1.72 14.36 -16.19
C GLU A 23 -0.68 14.36 -17.31
N ASN A 24 0.34 15.21 -17.23
CA ASN A 24 1.44 15.21 -18.18
C ASN A 24 2.18 13.87 -18.22
N CYS A 25 2.47 13.29 -17.06
CA CYS A 25 3.09 11.97 -16.99
C CYS A 25 2.19 10.85 -17.53
N TYR A 26 0.88 10.98 -17.37
CA TYR A 26 -0.08 10.03 -17.91
C TYR A 26 -0.10 10.08 -19.44
N GLU A 27 -0.17 11.26 -20.04
CA GLU A 27 -0.12 11.45 -21.49
C GLU A 27 1.21 10.93 -22.08
N GLU A 28 2.32 11.17 -21.40
CA GLU A 28 3.63 10.62 -21.76
C GLU A 28 3.65 9.09 -21.73
N LEU A 29 3.07 8.49 -20.70
CA LEU A 29 2.92 7.04 -20.57
C LEU A 29 2.04 6.45 -21.66
N LEU A 30 0.94 7.11 -22.01
CA LEU A 30 0.07 6.70 -23.11
C LEU A 30 0.77 6.80 -24.45
N ALA A 31 1.37 7.95 -24.75
CA ALA A 31 2.03 8.23 -26.02
C ALA A 31 3.23 7.31 -26.29
N SER A 32 3.97 6.95 -25.24
CA SER A 32 5.12 6.03 -25.32
C SER A 32 4.75 4.55 -25.37
N GLY A 33 3.48 4.19 -25.17
CA GLY A 33 3.08 2.79 -24.97
C GLY A 33 3.54 2.18 -23.66
N ALA A 34 4.12 2.98 -22.77
CA ALA A 34 4.81 2.54 -21.55
C ALA A 34 3.88 1.99 -20.45
N LEU A 35 2.56 1.92 -20.69
CA LEU A 35 1.63 1.17 -19.83
C LEU A 35 1.99 -0.32 -19.78
N HIS A 36 2.63 -0.83 -20.82
CA HIS A 36 3.05 -2.21 -20.97
C HIS A 36 4.57 -2.39 -20.99
N GLU A 37 5.30 -1.29 -20.85
CA GLU A 37 6.77 -1.28 -20.87
C GLU A 37 7.33 -0.75 -19.56
N ARG A 38 8.63 -1.01 -19.34
CA ARG A 38 9.35 -0.49 -18.17
C ARG A 38 9.60 0.99 -18.30
N PHE A 39 8.73 1.80 -17.72
CA PHE A 39 8.85 3.25 -17.70
C PHE A 39 8.90 3.79 -16.28
N PHE A 40 10.08 3.82 -15.72
CA PHE A 40 10.29 4.51 -14.45
C PHE A 40 11.48 5.45 -14.58
N GLY A 41 11.23 6.71 -14.83
CA GLY A 41 12.27 7.76 -14.81
C GLY A 41 12.98 7.90 -13.45
N THR A 42 12.52 7.15 -12.45
CA THR A 42 13.08 7.15 -11.09
C THR A 42 14.19 6.10 -10.99
N ARG A 43 15.43 6.57 -10.79
CA ARG A 43 16.60 5.71 -10.61
C ARG A 43 17.02 5.53 -9.15
N SER A 44 16.41 6.25 -8.24
CA SER A 44 16.66 6.17 -6.81
C SER A 44 15.51 6.79 -6.02
N VAL A 45 15.28 6.27 -4.83
CA VAL A 45 14.31 6.81 -3.88
C VAL A 45 15.00 7.88 -3.03
N THR A 46 14.39 9.04 -2.88
CA THR A 46 14.85 10.10 -1.97
C THR A 46 14.05 10.05 -0.69
N TYR A 47 14.72 10.00 0.45
CA TYR A 47 14.04 10.08 1.73
C TYR A 47 13.75 11.51 2.14
N LYS A 48 12.53 11.70 2.66
CA LYS A 48 12.10 12.91 3.34
C LYS A 48 11.56 12.54 4.72
N THR A 49 11.75 13.42 5.69
CA THR A 49 11.09 13.27 6.99
C THR A 49 9.59 13.39 6.83
N LYS A 50 8.84 12.56 7.54
CA LYS A 50 7.39 12.66 7.57
C LYS A 50 7.02 13.99 8.23
N LYS A 51 6.30 14.84 7.49
CA LYS A 51 5.77 16.10 8.02
C LYS A 51 4.76 15.79 9.12
N ASP A 52 4.64 16.70 10.07
CA ASP A 52 3.63 16.64 11.13
C ASP A 52 3.82 15.48 12.14
N GLU A 53 4.97 14.85 12.15
CA GLU A 53 5.31 13.87 13.17
C GLU A 53 6.15 14.51 14.27
N ILE A 54 5.56 14.56 15.47
CA ILE A 54 6.30 15.01 16.65
C ILE A 54 7.31 13.96 17.05
N ALA A 55 8.59 14.33 17.04
CA ALA A 55 9.65 13.45 17.53
C ALA A 55 9.43 13.15 19.02
N LYS A 56 9.14 11.92 19.35
CA LYS A 56 9.05 11.46 20.76
C LYS A 56 10.45 11.07 21.23
N ALA A 57 10.76 11.38 22.47
CA ALA A 57 12.02 10.98 23.08
C ALA A 57 12.23 9.44 22.95
N GLY A 58 13.40 9.04 22.47
CA GLY A 58 13.73 7.64 22.26
C GLY A 58 13.17 6.99 20.98
N LYS A 59 12.45 7.73 20.13
CA LYS A 59 12.00 7.22 18.82
C LYS A 59 12.70 7.95 17.67
N TYR A 60 13.10 7.18 16.67
CA TYR A 60 13.63 7.75 15.43
C TYR A 60 12.50 8.42 14.62
N ILE A 61 12.84 9.52 13.96
CA ILE A 61 11.93 10.19 13.02
C ILE A 61 11.69 9.25 11.83
N ARG A 62 10.42 9.05 11.50
CA ARG A 62 10.04 8.22 10.34
C ARG A 62 10.40 8.93 9.04
N LEU A 63 10.92 8.16 8.11
CA LEU A 63 11.28 8.63 6.78
C LEU A 63 10.24 8.13 5.77
N ILE A 64 9.93 8.99 4.81
CA ILE A 64 9.06 8.66 3.67
C ILE A 64 9.92 8.59 2.42
N GLY A 65 9.77 7.51 1.66
CA GLY A 65 10.40 7.38 0.35
C GLY A 65 9.65 8.18 -0.72
N ASP A 66 10.34 9.13 -1.36
CA ASP A 66 9.81 9.89 -2.49
C ASP A 66 10.28 9.24 -3.79
N MET A 67 9.37 8.56 -4.47
CA MET A 67 9.62 7.86 -5.74
C MET A 67 9.33 8.75 -6.96
N LYS A 68 8.95 10.00 -6.76
CA LYS A 68 8.55 10.99 -7.77
C LYS A 68 7.27 10.61 -8.54
N VAL A 69 6.79 11.55 -9.36
CA VAL A 69 5.45 11.48 -9.96
C VAL A 69 5.29 10.33 -10.96
N PRO A 70 6.20 10.08 -11.91
CA PRO A 70 5.98 9.01 -12.90
C PRO A 70 5.81 7.63 -12.27
N ALA A 71 6.72 7.29 -11.34
CA ALA A 71 6.65 6.02 -10.61
C ALA A 71 5.39 5.91 -9.74
N SER A 72 4.97 7.03 -9.13
CA SER A 72 3.76 7.07 -8.31
C SER A 72 2.47 6.94 -9.12
N LEU A 73 2.43 7.44 -10.35
CA LEU A 73 1.24 7.38 -11.19
C LEU A 73 0.87 5.94 -11.55
N GLN A 74 1.83 5.17 -12.06
CA GLN A 74 1.60 3.77 -12.42
C GLN A 74 1.22 2.93 -11.19
N GLY A 75 1.91 3.15 -10.06
CA GLY A 75 1.57 2.49 -8.82
C GLY A 75 0.20 2.90 -8.28
N PHE A 76 -0.23 4.15 -8.49
CA PHE A 76 -1.53 4.62 -8.06
C PHE A 76 -2.68 3.89 -8.74
N VAL A 77 -2.59 3.65 -10.04
CA VAL A 77 -3.61 2.93 -10.80
C VAL A 77 -3.72 1.48 -10.34
N LEU A 78 -2.59 0.77 -10.31
CA LEU A 78 -2.58 -0.64 -9.91
C LEU A 78 -3.03 -0.83 -8.45
N THR A 79 -2.65 0.07 -7.55
CA THR A 79 -3.11 0.00 -6.16
C THR A 79 -4.57 0.38 -5.98
N LYS A 80 -5.17 1.18 -6.88
CA LYS A 80 -6.61 1.41 -6.89
C LYS A 80 -7.34 0.12 -7.23
N LEU A 81 -6.91 -0.58 -8.29
CA LEU A 81 -7.46 -1.89 -8.67
C LEU A 81 -7.38 -2.90 -7.52
N LEU A 82 -6.22 -3.01 -6.88
CA LEU A 82 -6.03 -3.91 -5.73
C LEU A 82 -6.94 -3.52 -4.55
N LYS A 83 -7.07 -2.23 -4.27
CA LYS A 83 -7.95 -1.75 -3.18
C LYS A 83 -9.42 -2.03 -3.45
N GLU A 84 -9.86 -1.88 -4.69
CA GLU A 84 -11.22 -2.23 -5.09
C GLU A 84 -11.46 -3.73 -4.93
N ALA A 85 -10.56 -4.56 -5.44
CA ALA A 85 -10.64 -6.01 -5.27
C ALA A 85 -10.58 -6.45 -3.79
N MET A 86 -9.80 -5.74 -2.95
CA MET A 86 -9.67 -6.01 -1.52
C MET A 86 -10.77 -5.36 -0.67
N SER A 87 -11.57 -4.44 -1.20
CA SER A 87 -12.63 -3.77 -0.43
C SER A 87 -13.91 -4.61 -0.31
N GLU A 88 -14.00 -5.70 -1.00
CA GLU A 88 -15.12 -6.62 -0.90
C GLU A 88 -15.02 -7.46 0.36
N VAL A 89 -16.17 -7.61 1.03
CA VAL A 89 -16.32 -8.57 2.12
C VAL A 89 -16.38 -9.96 1.52
N PHE A 90 -15.51 -10.85 1.95
CA PHE A 90 -15.58 -12.24 1.52
C PHE A 90 -15.63 -13.20 2.70
N VAL A 91 -16.24 -14.34 2.46
CA VAL A 91 -16.39 -15.40 3.45
C VAL A 91 -15.61 -16.61 2.96
N TYR A 92 -14.79 -17.16 3.84
CA TYR A 92 -14.10 -18.42 3.62
C TYR A 92 -14.29 -19.29 4.87
N GLU A 93 -14.88 -20.46 4.70
CA GLU A 93 -15.32 -21.31 5.82
C GLU A 93 -16.16 -20.51 6.82
N ASP A 94 -15.83 -20.58 8.11
CA ASP A 94 -16.51 -19.86 9.19
C ASP A 94 -15.90 -18.49 9.50
N CYS A 95 -15.16 -17.92 8.54
CA CYS A 95 -14.45 -16.65 8.67
C CYS A 95 -14.95 -15.62 7.66
N THR A 96 -15.24 -14.43 8.13
CA THR A 96 -15.49 -13.26 7.28
C THR A 96 -14.29 -12.34 7.31
N PHE A 97 -13.86 -11.89 6.14
CA PHE A 97 -12.69 -11.02 5.93
C PHE A 97 -13.14 -9.71 5.33
N PHE A 98 -12.62 -8.61 5.87
CA PHE A 98 -12.91 -7.26 5.39
C PHE A 98 -11.65 -6.40 5.38
N PHE A 99 -11.29 -5.89 4.20
CA PHE A 99 -10.19 -4.95 4.03
C PHE A 99 -10.71 -3.51 4.03
N CYS A 100 -10.24 -2.71 4.97
CA CYS A 100 -10.76 -1.38 5.26
C CYS A 100 -9.70 -0.32 4.94
N ALA A 101 -9.46 -0.05 3.65
CA ALA A 101 -8.51 0.96 3.19
C ALA A 101 -9.23 2.28 2.88
N LYS A 102 -9.04 3.31 3.71
CA LYS A 102 -9.73 4.62 3.62
C LYS A 102 -11.25 4.47 3.50
N PRO A 103 -11.90 3.84 4.47
CA PRO A 103 -13.30 3.48 4.38
C PRO A 103 -14.20 4.71 4.41
N LYS A 104 -15.35 4.58 3.74
CA LYS A 104 -16.50 5.45 3.94
C LYS A 104 -17.12 5.16 5.32
N THR A 105 -17.92 6.09 5.84
CA THR A 105 -18.60 5.93 7.15
C THR A 105 -19.38 4.62 7.25
N SER A 106 -20.12 4.25 6.20
CA SER A 106 -20.88 3.00 6.16
C SER A 106 -20.02 1.75 6.31
N ALA A 107 -18.82 1.74 5.70
CA ALA A 107 -17.89 0.63 5.82
C ALA A 107 -17.28 0.54 7.23
N LEU A 108 -17.02 1.69 7.87
CA LEU A 108 -16.60 1.71 9.27
C LEU A 108 -17.69 1.21 10.20
N THR A 109 -18.95 1.64 10.00
CA THR A 109 -20.10 1.15 10.77
C THR A 109 -20.19 -0.37 10.65
N TYR A 110 -20.15 -0.91 9.42
CA TYR A 110 -20.16 -2.36 9.21
C TYR A 110 -19.01 -3.06 9.96
N ALA A 111 -17.79 -2.54 9.88
CA ALA A 111 -16.64 -3.12 10.57
C ALA A 111 -16.85 -3.16 12.09
N PHE A 112 -17.29 -2.06 12.69
CA PHE A 112 -17.54 -1.99 14.14
C PHE A 112 -18.68 -2.88 14.60
N GLU A 113 -19.78 -2.89 13.88
CA GLU A 113 -20.93 -3.77 14.18
C GLU A 113 -20.53 -5.25 14.08
N SER A 114 -19.76 -5.61 13.04
CA SER A 114 -19.26 -6.97 12.86
C SER A 114 -18.21 -7.38 13.90
N LEU A 115 -17.40 -6.44 14.42
CA LEU A 115 -16.51 -6.72 15.55
C LEU A 115 -17.29 -6.96 16.87
N VAL A 116 -18.44 -6.32 17.02
CA VAL A 116 -19.31 -6.53 18.19
C VAL A 116 -20.11 -7.82 18.05
N SER A 117 -20.68 -8.07 16.88
CA SER A 117 -21.47 -9.26 16.56
C SER A 117 -20.98 -9.86 15.24
N PRO A 118 -20.01 -10.78 15.27
CA PRO A 118 -19.45 -11.38 14.07
C PRO A 118 -20.51 -12.03 13.19
N PRO A 119 -20.52 -11.78 11.86
CA PRO A 119 -21.48 -12.39 10.94
C PRO A 119 -21.28 -13.90 10.78
N THR A 120 -20.06 -14.38 11.01
CA THR A 120 -19.66 -15.80 11.05
C THR A 120 -19.02 -16.12 12.41
N VAL A 121 -18.42 -17.28 12.57
CA VAL A 121 -17.70 -17.62 13.81
C VAL A 121 -16.58 -16.64 14.08
N SER A 122 -15.88 -16.23 13.04
CA SER A 122 -14.75 -15.30 13.12
C SER A 122 -14.90 -14.15 12.13
N PHE A 123 -14.56 -12.93 12.55
CA PHE A 123 -14.54 -11.75 11.70
C PHE A 123 -13.17 -11.07 11.80
N PHE A 124 -12.57 -10.84 10.64
CA PHE A 124 -11.29 -10.15 10.50
C PHE A 124 -11.49 -8.84 9.75
N VAL A 125 -10.94 -7.75 10.28
CA VAL A 125 -10.85 -6.48 9.59
C VAL A 125 -9.41 -5.99 9.56
N PHE A 126 -8.95 -5.57 8.38
CA PHE A 126 -7.58 -5.15 8.11
C PHE A 126 -7.54 -3.67 7.74
N PHE A 127 -6.71 -2.90 8.45
CA PHE A 127 -6.53 -1.46 8.27
C PHE A 127 -5.08 -1.13 7.89
N SER A 128 -4.52 -1.78 6.87
CA SER A 128 -3.11 -1.71 6.51
C SER A 128 -2.24 -2.55 7.46
N ASP A 129 -1.41 -1.91 8.28
CA ASP A 129 -0.54 -2.55 9.29
C ASP A 129 -1.26 -2.95 10.58
N ASP A 130 -2.43 -2.35 10.82
CA ASP A 130 -3.31 -2.70 11.95
C ASP A 130 -4.38 -3.70 11.52
N SER A 131 -4.74 -4.61 12.38
CA SER A 131 -5.88 -5.50 12.20
C SER A 131 -6.65 -5.73 13.49
N CYS A 132 -7.95 -5.98 13.34
CA CYS A 132 -8.82 -6.38 14.45
C CYS A 132 -9.46 -7.71 14.11
N TYR A 133 -9.62 -8.54 15.11
CA TYR A 133 -10.22 -9.85 15.00
C TYR A 133 -11.23 -10.06 16.11
N SER A 134 -12.40 -10.57 15.76
CA SER A 134 -13.41 -11.02 16.72
C SER A 134 -13.83 -12.45 16.46
N ARG A 135 -14.08 -13.19 17.52
CA ARG A 135 -14.49 -14.59 17.47
C ARG A 135 -15.63 -14.85 18.43
N ARG A 136 -16.64 -15.54 17.94
CA ARG A 136 -17.73 -16.07 18.76
C ARG A 136 -17.28 -17.36 19.44
N ASN A 137 -17.30 -17.38 20.74
CA ASN A 137 -16.97 -18.54 21.55
C ASN A 137 -18.15 -19.52 21.64
N LYS A 138 -17.88 -20.74 22.10
CA LYS A 138 -18.91 -21.78 22.28
C LYS A 138 -20.00 -21.41 23.30
N ASP A 139 -19.67 -20.56 24.27
CA ASP A 139 -20.61 -20.02 25.26
C ASP A 139 -21.42 -18.82 24.79
N GLY A 140 -21.27 -18.42 23.52
CA GLY A 140 -21.95 -17.28 22.92
C GLY A 140 -21.24 -15.93 23.17
N SER A 141 -20.24 -15.87 24.01
CA SER A 141 -19.43 -14.66 24.21
C SER A 141 -18.59 -14.32 22.99
N VAL A 142 -18.13 -13.07 22.87
CA VAL A 142 -17.27 -12.62 21.75
C VAL A 142 -15.94 -12.13 22.30
N SER A 143 -14.88 -12.81 21.91
CA SER A 143 -13.49 -12.40 22.16
C SER A 143 -13.03 -11.44 21.05
N ARG A 144 -12.27 -10.39 21.39
CA ARG A 144 -11.75 -9.39 20.46
C ARG A 144 -10.27 -9.18 20.69
N TYR A 145 -9.54 -9.05 19.56
CA TYR A 145 -8.11 -8.86 19.56
C TYR A 145 -7.74 -7.75 18.59
N ASN A 146 -6.81 -6.90 18.98
CA ASN A 146 -6.19 -5.90 18.11
C ASN A 146 -4.74 -6.32 17.90
N VAL A 147 -4.30 -6.31 16.67
CA VAL A 147 -2.93 -6.67 16.28
C VAL A 147 -2.32 -5.48 15.53
N ASP A 148 -1.15 -5.05 15.99
CA ASP A 148 -0.30 -4.07 15.32
C ASP A 148 1.05 -4.74 15.00
N ILE A 149 1.46 -4.69 13.74
CA ILE A 149 2.72 -5.29 13.30
C ILE A 149 3.85 -4.28 13.49
N SER A 150 4.68 -4.51 14.47
CA SER A 150 5.86 -3.68 14.71
C SER A 150 6.75 -3.58 13.47
N THR A 151 7.05 -2.34 13.05
CA THR A 151 7.88 -2.06 11.87
C THR A 151 7.42 -2.78 10.60
N CYS A 152 6.11 -2.84 10.36
CA CYS A 152 5.47 -3.60 9.29
C CYS A 152 6.16 -3.44 7.94
N ASP A 153 6.34 -2.20 7.46
CA ASP A 153 6.99 -1.92 6.16
C ASP A 153 8.40 -2.55 6.04
N ALA A 154 9.15 -2.59 7.15
CA ALA A 154 10.51 -3.13 7.17
C ALA A 154 10.57 -4.65 7.37
N SER A 155 9.48 -5.27 7.83
CA SER A 155 9.41 -6.71 8.11
C SER A 155 9.11 -7.56 6.87
N HIS A 156 8.66 -6.93 5.77
CA HIS A 156 8.27 -7.65 4.56
C HIS A 156 9.43 -8.40 3.91
N THR A 157 9.17 -9.64 3.58
CA THR A 157 10.11 -10.54 2.90
C THR A 157 9.84 -10.59 1.39
N LYS A 158 10.79 -11.13 0.64
CA LYS A 158 10.64 -11.35 -0.80
C LYS A 158 9.39 -12.18 -1.13
N SER A 159 9.08 -13.18 -0.32
CA SER A 159 7.91 -14.05 -0.53
C SER A 159 6.58 -13.30 -0.48
N LEU A 160 6.45 -12.25 0.32
CA LEU A 160 5.25 -11.44 0.36
C LEU A 160 5.06 -10.62 -0.93
N PHE A 161 6.16 -10.09 -1.48
CA PHE A 161 6.10 -9.42 -2.79
C PHE A 161 5.75 -10.40 -3.93
N GLU A 162 6.25 -11.62 -3.88
CA GLU A 162 5.92 -12.69 -4.83
C GLU A 162 4.44 -13.11 -4.69
N ALA A 163 3.92 -13.22 -3.48
CA ALA A 163 2.50 -13.48 -3.23
C ALA A 163 1.63 -12.36 -3.80
N LEU A 164 1.99 -11.09 -3.57
CA LEU A 164 1.28 -9.95 -4.15
C LEU A 164 1.29 -9.99 -5.69
N ALA A 165 2.44 -10.31 -6.30
CA ALA A 165 2.56 -10.45 -7.76
C ALA A 165 1.73 -11.60 -8.32
N SER A 166 1.46 -12.63 -7.53
CA SER A 166 0.69 -13.81 -7.99
C SER A 166 -0.82 -13.57 -8.05
N ILE A 167 -1.35 -12.63 -7.26
CA ILE A 167 -2.79 -12.35 -7.18
C ILE A 167 -3.30 -11.34 -8.21
N VAL A 168 -2.40 -10.61 -8.87
CA VAL A 168 -2.82 -9.64 -9.89
C VAL A 168 -3.17 -10.33 -11.21
N PRO A 169 -4.12 -9.78 -11.99
CA PRO A 169 -4.44 -10.23 -13.33
C PRO A 169 -3.20 -10.27 -14.25
N SER A 170 -3.21 -11.14 -15.24
CA SER A 170 -2.07 -11.37 -16.14
C SER A 170 -1.62 -10.13 -16.90
N ASP A 171 -2.55 -9.27 -17.29
CA ASP A 171 -2.31 -7.98 -17.96
C ASP A 171 -1.69 -6.91 -17.05
N CYS A 172 -1.84 -7.06 -15.73
CA CYS A 172 -1.24 -6.18 -14.72
C CYS A 172 0.12 -6.68 -14.22
N LYS A 173 0.54 -7.87 -14.60
CA LYS A 173 1.73 -8.54 -14.05
C LYS A 173 3.00 -7.73 -14.24
N LEU A 174 3.23 -7.23 -15.46
CA LEU A 174 4.39 -6.41 -15.77
C LEU A 174 4.44 -5.13 -14.92
N ALA A 175 3.29 -4.44 -14.77
CA ALA A 175 3.20 -3.24 -13.95
C ALA A 175 3.48 -3.56 -12.47
N MET A 176 3.01 -4.69 -11.97
CA MET A 176 3.30 -5.12 -10.59
C MET A 176 4.79 -5.44 -10.39
N GLU A 177 5.40 -6.16 -11.31
CA GLU A 177 6.84 -6.47 -11.26
C GLU A 177 7.68 -5.21 -11.25
N GLU A 178 7.30 -4.21 -12.02
CA GLU A 178 7.96 -2.92 -12.03
C GLU A 178 7.80 -2.16 -10.71
N LEU A 179 6.61 -2.18 -10.09
CA LEU A 179 6.39 -1.58 -8.77
C LEU A 179 7.21 -2.28 -7.68
N ILE A 180 7.30 -3.60 -7.74
CA ILE A 180 8.16 -4.37 -6.85
C ILE A 180 9.63 -4.02 -7.13
N GLY A 181 10.02 -3.86 -8.38
CA GLY A 181 11.34 -3.38 -8.80
C GLY A 181 11.70 -2.01 -8.19
N GLN A 182 10.73 -1.10 -8.06
CA GLN A 182 10.94 0.17 -7.35
C GLN A 182 11.35 -0.02 -5.89
N CYS A 183 10.85 -1.06 -5.23
CA CYS A 183 11.21 -1.39 -3.86
C CYS A 183 12.65 -1.91 -3.73
N ALA A 184 13.33 -2.20 -4.84
CA ALA A 184 14.75 -2.56 -4.90
C ALA A 184 15.66 -1.41 -5.35
N LEU A 185 15.11 -0.23 -5.64
CA LEU A 185 15.87 0.94 -6.06
C LEU A 185 16.84 1.42 -4.97
N PRO A 186 17.98 1.98 -5.36
CA PRO A 186 18.88 2.60 -4.42
C PRO A 186 18.24 3.75 -3.67
N ILE A 187 18.57 3.87 -2.40
CA ILE A 187 18.07 4.89 -1.49
C ILE A 187 19.14 5.98 -1.38
N THR A 188 18.77 7.22 -1.66
CA THR A 188 19.65 8.37 -1.46
C THR A 188 19.26 9.11 -0.19
N VAL A 189 20.11 9.12 0.79
CA VAL A 189 19.98 9.88 2.03
C VAL A 189 20.86 11.11 1.95
N THR A 190 20.27 12.29 2.12
CA THR A 190 20.98 13.57 2.12
C THR A 190 21.09 14.08 3.55
N SER A 191 22.28 14.51 3.95
CA SER A 191 22.48 15.12 5.27
C SER A 191 21.68 16.42 5.40
N PRO A 192 20.90 16.59 6.46
CA PRO A 192 20.18 17.84 6.70
C PRO A 192 21.13 18.99 7.02
N ALA A 193 22.30 18.72 7.59
CA ALA A 193 23.32 19.73 7.92
C ALA A 193 24.13 20.18 6.70
N ASN A 194 24.32 19.30 5.70
CA ASN A 194 25.04 19.61 4.50
C ASN A 194 24.45 18.85 3.29
N PRO A 195 23.66 19.54 2.43
CA PRO A 195 23.02 18.89 1.28
C PRO A 195 23.98 18.29 0.24
N ARG A 196 25.27 18.64 0.28
CA ARG A 196 26.30 18.03 -0.57
C ARG A 196 26.69 16.64 -0.10
N HIS A 197 26.51 16.35 1.18
CA HIS A 197 26.79 15.03 1.74
C HIS A 197 25.60 14.12 1.49
N LYS A 198 25.79 13.17 0.57
CA LYS A 198 24.78 12.17 0.18
C LYS A 198 25.36 10.78 0.32
N VAL A 199 24.56 9.88 0.89
CA VAL A 199 24.88 8.45 0.96
C VAL A 199 23.86 7.72 0.11
N LYS A 200 24.35 6.81 -0.73
CA LYS A 200 23.51 5.94 -1.56
C LYS A 200 23.58 4.53 -1.03
N LEU A 201 22.45 4.04 -0.53
CA LEU A 201 22.28 2.68 -0.02
C LEU A 201 21.59 1.83 -1.07
N ARG A 202 22.04 0.59 -1.27
CA ARG A 202 21.37 -0.37 -2.15
C ARG A 202 20.76 -1.47 -1.29
N PRO A 203 19.43 -1.66 -1.32
CA PRO A 203 18.82 -2.77 -0.63
C PRO A 203 19.24 -4.10 -1.30
N LYS A 204 19.50 -5.11 -0.49
CA LYS A 204 19.83 -6.46 -0.98
C LYS A 204 18.60 -7.19 -1.52
N TYR A 205 17.43 -6.86 -0.97
CA TYR A 205 16.11 -7.39 -1.35
C TYR A 205 15.13 -6.25 -1.49
N PRO A 206 14.00 -6.41 -2.20
CA PRO A 206 12.94 -5.44 -2.19
C PRO A 206 12.57 -5.04 -0.76
N ARG A 207 12.46 -3.73 -0.53
CA ARG A 207 12.08 -3.15 0.76
C ARG A 207 10.89 -2.23 0.54
N LEU A 208 9.84 -2.43 1.31
CA LEU A 208 8.72 -1.51 1.25
C LEU A 208 9.14 -0.17 1.85
N TYR A 209 8.95 0.88 1.08
CA TYR A 209 9.17 2.24 1.56
C TYR A 209 7.84 2.82 2.04
N SER A 210 7.81 3.36 3.24
CA SER A 210 6.69 4.21 3.67
C SER A 210 6.53 5.34 2.64
N GLY A 211 5.35 5.46 2.05
CA GLY A 211 5.09 6.35 0.90
C GLY A 211 5.11 5.65 -0.47
N SER A 212 5.45 4.37 -0.55
CA SER A 212 5.17 3.55 -1.72
C SER A 212 3.66 3.44 -1.93
N THR A 213 3.24 3.42 -3.18
CA THR A 213 1.83 3.18 -3.52
C THR A 213 1.37 1.77 -3.13
N LEU A 214 2.29 0.82 -3.00
CA LEU A 214 2.02 -0.56 -2.56
C LEU A 214 1.76 -0.69 -1.06
N THR A 215 2.11 0.29 -0.23
CA THR A 215 2.15 0.15 1.24
C THR A 215 0.84 -0.42 1.80
N THR A 216 -0.30 0.16 1.47
CA THR A 216 -1.58 -0.32 2.00
C THR A 216 -1.92 -1.74 1.54
N ALA A 217 -1.72 -2.05 0.25
CA ALA A 217 -2.07 -3.36 -0.30
C ALA A 217 -1.21 -4.47 0.30
N ILE A 218 0.11 -4.26 0.36
CA ILE A 218 1.03 -5.28 0.87
C ILE A 218 0.91 -5.45 2.40
N ASN A 219 0.63 -4.36 3.14
CA ASN A 219 0.40 -4.44 4.57
C ASN A 219 -0.88 -5.20 4.89
N ASN A 220 -1.97 -4.94 4.16
CA ASN A 220 -3.21 -5.72 4.29
C ASN A 220 -3.00 -7.20 4.00
N LEU A 221 -2.27 -7.53 2.93
CA LEU A 221 -1.93 -8.92 2.61
C LEU A 221 -1.08 -9.57 3.70
N ALA A 222 -0.09 -8.85 4.24
CA ALA A 222 0.73 -9.33 5.34
C ALA A 222 -0.09 -9.59 6.60
N SER A 223 -0.96 -8.64 6.97
CA SER A 223 -1.85 -8.77 8.13
C SER A 223 -2.80 -9.96 7.99
N MET A 224 -3.32 -10.20 6.79
CA MET A 224 -4.14 -11.37 6.52
C MET A 224 -3.35 -12.67 6.68
N LEU A 225 -2.17 -12.77 6.09
CA LEU A 225 -1.33 -13.98 6.16
C LEU A 225 -0.80 -14.28 7.58
N ILE A 226 -0.71 -13.26 8.44
CA ILE A 226 -0.32 -13.44 9.86
C ILE A 226 -1.54 -13.82 10.70
N GLY A 227 -2.73 -13.34 10.34
CA GLY A 227 -3.99 -13.60 11.07
C GLY A 227 -4.62 -14.96 10.78
N LEU A 228 -4.24 -15.60 9.68
CA LEU A 228 -4.67 -16.95 9.32
C LEU A 228 -3.84 -18.02 10.00
#